data_116b3f22fe359ac9510eed18fd8b831d
#
_entry.id   116b3f22fe359ac9510eed18fd8b831d
#
_cell.length_a   1.000
_cell.length_b   1.000
_cell.length_c   1.000
_cell.angle_alpha   90.00
_cell.angle_beta   90.00
_cell.angle_gamma   90.00
#
_symmetry.space_group_name_H-M   'P 1'
#
loop_
_entity.id
_entity.type
_entity.pdbx_description
1 polymer ?
#
loop_
_entity_poly.entity_id
_entity_poly.type
_entity_poly.pdbx_seq_one_letter_code
_entity_poly.pdbx_strand_id
1 'polypeptide(L)'
;SSIVVANHPFGLLDGLIICSIICDVRKDYKILINDEVSQIDQIREYLLPIKFSTLTEDIKKNIISKKKAIEHVNSNGILITFPSGEVATSSLIFNEANERRWKPLIGSIINKTNATIIPVRFFGKNSLLFHTIGFVNNNLRRILFIRELLNKKNQTFKLSIGKKILSLQNERLNNRQIVDKLRSIVVNIN
;
A
#
# COMPACT_ATOMS: atom_id res chain seq x y z
N SER A 1 -5.33 17.97 1.34
CA SER A 1 -5.52 16.51 1.40
C SER A 1 -4.61 15.79 0.41
N SER A 2 -4.12 14.61 0.79
CA SER A 2 -3.21 13.86 -0.07
C SER A 2 -3.41 12.35 0.05
N ILE A 3 -3.16 11.64 -1.05
CA ILE A 3 -3.15 10.19 -1.08
C ILE A 3 -1.77 9.74 -1.55
N VAL A 4 -1.02 9.05 -0.71
CA VAL A 4 0.26 8.44 -1.04
C VAL A 4 -0.01 7.03 -1.58
N VAL A 5 0.46 6.77 -2.79
CA VAL A 5 0.25 5.49 -3.49
C VAL A 5 1.61 4.89 -3.82
N ALA A 6 1.90 3.71 -3.27
CA ALA A 6 3.20 3.07 -3.44
C ALA A 6 3.10 1.62 -3.89
N ASN A 7 4.16 1.11 -4.54
CA ASN A 7 4.40 -0.31 -4.69
C ASN A 7 4.83 -0.94 -3.36
N HIS A 8 4.80 -2.28 -3.26
CA HIS A 8 4.92 -3.00 -1.99
C HIS A 8 5.94 -4.16 -2.01
N PRO A 9 7.23 -3.88 -2.30
CA PRO A 9 8.22 -4.95 -2.45
C PRO A 9 8.66 -5.60 -1.13
N PHE A 10 8.69 -4.86 0.00
CA PHE A 10 9.21 -5.36 1.27
C PHE A 10 8.13 -5.67 2.32
N GLY A 11 6.88 -5.28 2.09
CA GLY A 11 5.79 -5.51 3.02
C GLY A 11 5.78 -4.52 4.18
N LEU A 12 5.78 -5.01 5.42
CA LEU A 12 5.67 -4.16 6.61
C LEU A 12 6.69 -3.01 6.60
N LEU A 13 7.89 -3.26 6.08
CA LEU A 13 8.97 -2.26 6.03
C LEU A 13 8.61 -1.06 5.16
N ASP A 14 7.93 -1.25 4.02
CA ASP A 14 7.51 -0.14 3.15
C ASP A 14 6.55 0.79 3.91
N GLY A 15 5.62 0.20 4.65
CA GLY A 15 4.69 0.94 5.50
C GLY A 15 5.42 1.74 6.58
N LEU A 16 6.36 1.13 7.29
CA LEU A 16 7.13 1.79 8.33
C LEU A 16 7.97 2.95 7.78
N ILE A 17 8.63 2.76 6.64
CA ILE A 17 9.45 3.81 5.99
C ILE A 17 8.58 5.00 5.59
N ILE A 18 7.45 4.76 4.91
CA ILE A 18 6.57 5.87 4.50
C ILE A 18 5.97 6.56 5.72
N CYS A 19 5.52 5.82 6.74
CA CYS A 19 4.99 6.41 7.95
C CYS A 19 6.04 7.27 8.67
N SER A 20 7.30 6.82 8.74
CA SER A 20 8.40 7.61 9.32
C SER A 20 8.58 8.94 8.57
N ILE A 21 8.69 8.90 7.24
CA ILE A 21 8.88 10.10 6.42
C ILE A 21 7.70 11.07 6.58
N ILE A 22 6.47 10.54 6.60
CA ILE A 22 5.27 11.38 6.72
C ILE A 22 5.15 11.96 8.13
N CYS A 23 5.50 11.19 9.17
CA CYS A 23 5.45 11.60 10.56
C CYS A 23 6.32 12.83 10.85
N ASP A 24 7.42 13.01 10.11
CA ASP A 24 8.30 14.19 10.22
C ASP A 24 7.65 15.47 9.67
N VAL A 25 6.65 15.32 8.79
CA VAL A 25 5.95 16.43 8.14
C VAL A 25 4.57 16.67 8.74
N ARG A 26 3.78 15.59 8.96
CA ARG A 26 2.39 15.67 9.44
C ARG A 26 2.04 14.45 10.29
N LYS A 27 1.20 14.66 11.32
CA LYS A 27 0.73 13.58 12.22
C LYS A 27 -0.64 13.02 11.85
N ASP A 28 -1.39 13.72 11.01
CA ASP A 28 -2.75 13.38 10.60
C ASP A 28 -2.76 12.47 9.37
N TYR A 29 -2.18 11.29 9.49
CA TYR A 29 -2.20 10.28 8.44
C TYR A 29 -2.96 9.03 8.87
N LYS A 30 -3.49 8.31 7.88
CA LYS A 30 -4.03 6.95 8.04
C LYS A 30 -3.49 6.06 6.93
N ILE A 31 -3.38 4.77 7.24
CA ILE A 31 -2.88 3.77 6.29
C ILE A 31 -3.93 2.68 6.07
N LEU A 32 -4.23 2.39 4.81
CA LEU A 32 -4.99 1.20 4.42
C LEU A 32 -4.10 -0.03 4.53
N ILE A 33 -4.46 -0.95 5.40
CA ILE A 33 -3.65 -2.12 5.74
C ILE A 33 -4.47 -3.40 5.72
N ASN A 34 -3.84 -4.55 5.49
CA ASN A 34 -4.51 -5.84 5.67
C ASN A 34 -4.92 -6.02 7.14
N ASP A 35 -6.16 -6.42 7.39
CA ASP A 35 -6.76 -6.63 8.73
C ASP A 35 -5.89 -7.51 9.65
N GLU A 36 -5.15 -8.44 9.09
CA GLU A 36 -4.24 -9.31 9.84
C GLU A 36 -3.13 -8.55 10.60
N VAL A 37 -2.75 -7.37 10.12
CA VAL A 37 -1.71 -6.51 10.75
C VAL A 37 -2.34 -5.45 11.67
N SER A 38 -3.66 -5.32 11.67
CA SER A 38 -4.39 -4.28 12.42
C SER A 38 -4.51 -4.54 13.94
N GLN A 39 -3.95 -5.66 14.44
CA GLN A 39 -4.12 -6.08 15.84
C GLN A 39 -3.15 -5.38 16.82
N ILE A 40 -2.36 -4.42 16.36
CA ILE A 40 -1.42 -3.66 17.20
C ILE A 40 -2.16 -2.45 17.77
N ASP A 41 -2.55 -2.51 19.04
CA ASP A 41 -3.37 -1.48 19.68
C ASP A 41 -2.73 -0.09 19.68
N GLN A 42 -1.41 -0.02 19.85
CA GLN A 42 -0.65 1.24 19.93
C GLN A 42 -0.71 2.10 18.67
N ILE A 43 -1.00 1.50 17.52
CA ILE A 43 -1.07 2.20 16.23
C ILE A 43 -2.46 2.11 15.59
N ARG A 44 -3.44 1.54 16.29
CA ARG A 44 -4.79 1.29 15.76
C ARG A 44 -5.46 2.55 15.21
N GLU A 45 -5.23 3.69 15.84
CA GLU A 45 -5.79 4.97 15.39
C GLU A 45 -5.35 5.37 13.98
N TYR A 46 -4.15 4.95 13.55
CA TYR A 46 -3.62 5.23 12.20
C TYR A 46 -4.08 4.21 11.16
N LEU A 47 -4.68 3.09 11.57
CA LEU A 47 -4.98 1.97 10.69
C LEU A 47 -6.41 1.99 10.17
N LEU A 48 -6.57 1.73 8.89
CA LEU A 48 -7.84 1.44 8.23
C LEU A 48 -7.77 0.01 7.67
N PRO A 49 -8.28 -0.98 8.41
CA PRO A 49 -8.15 -2.38 8.05
C PRO A 49 -9.01 -2.73 6.83
N ILE A 50 -8.43 -3.48 5.89
CA ILE A 50 -9.09 -4.03 4.71
C ILE A 50 -8.84 -5.54 4.69
N LYS A 51 -9.86 -6.32 4.39
CA LYS A 51 -9.79 -7.77 4.26
C LYS A 51 -10.17 -8.20 2.86
N PHE A 52 -9.29 -8.97 2.24
CA PHE A 52 -9.52 -9.49 0.89
C PHE A 52 -10.27 -10.83 0.97
N SER A 53 -11.56 -10.75 1.18
CA SER A 53 -12.47 -11.87 1.35
C SER A 53 -13.77 -11.60 0.58
N THR A 54 -14.50 -12.66 0.24
CA THR A 54 -15.83 -12.61 -0.37
C THR A 54 -16.95 -12.71 0.66
N LEU A 55 -16.62 -12.88 1.95
CA LEU A 55 -17.61 -12.96 3.03
C LEU A 55 -18.33 -11.64 3.22
N THR A 56 -19.63 -11.68 3.38
CA THR A 56 -20.50 -10.50 3.53
C THR A 56 -20.06 -9.58 4.67
N GLU A 57 -19.61 -10.15 5.81
CA GLU A 57 -19.11 -9.37 6.95
C GLU A 57 -17.83 -8.61 6.64
N ASP A 58 -16.90 -9.25 5.93
CA ASP A 58 -15.65 -8.61 5.52
C ASP A 58 -15.90 -7.50 4.50
N ILE A 59 -16.84 -7.70 3.59
CA ILE A 59 -17.28 -6.66 2.65
C ILE A 59 -17.85 -5.46 3.41
N LYS A 60 -18.71 -5.68 4.43
CA LYS A 60 -19.25 -4.61 5.28
C LYS A 60 -18.13 -3.83 6.00
N LYS A 61 -17.16 -4.53 6.58
CA LYS A 61 -15.99 -3.90 7.23
C LYS A 61 -15.18 -3.06 6.23
N ASN A 62 -14.95 -3.57 5.03
CA ASN A 62 -14.26 -2.84 3.96
C ASN A 62 -14.99 -1.57 3.54
N ILE A 63 -16.34 -1.59 3.50
CA ILE A 63 -17.15 -0.41 3.22
C ILE A 63 -16.95 0.65 4.31
N ILE A 64 -16.92 0.25 5.58
CA ILE A 64 -16.67 1.15 6.71
C ILE A 64 -15.28 1.78 6.61
N SER A 65 -14.24 0.97 6.39
CA SER A 65 -12.86 1.45 6.25
C SER A 65 -12.71 2.39 5.04
N LYS A 66 -13.36 2.08 3.92
CA LYS A 66 -13.41 2.95 2.75
C LYS A 66 -14.08 4.29 3.07
N LYS A 67 -15.23 4.28 3.79
CA LYS A 67 -15.94 5.50 4.20
C LYS A 67 -15.04 6.37 5.08
N LYS A 68 -14.42 5.79 6.09
CA LYS A 68 -13.46 6.47 6.98
C LYS A 68 -12.26 7.04 6.20
N ALA A 69 -11.74 6.31 5.19
CA ALA A 69 -10.66 6.81 4.34
C ALA A 69 -11.08 8.06 3.56
N ILE A 70 -12.28 8.05 2.96
CA ILE A 70 -12.82 9.19 2.21
C ILE A 70 -13.04 10.39 3.14
N GLU A 71 -13.66 10.17 4.31
CA GLU A 71 -13.89 11.21 5.31
C GLU A 71 -12.55 11.83 5.77
N HIS A 72 -11.56 11.00 6.08
CA HIS A 72 -10.24 11.46 6.51
C HIS A 72 -9.56 12.32 5.44
N VAL A 73 -9.58 11.88 4.19
CA VAL A 73 -9.00 12.64 3.06
C VAL A 73 -9.76 13.95 2.85
N ASN A 74 -11.10 13.94 2.89
CA ASN A 74 -11.91 15.15 2.72
C ASN A 74 -11.72 16.13 3.88
N SER A 75 -11.35 15.66 5.07
CA SER A 75 -10.95 16.48 6.22
C SER A 75 -9.48 16.93 6.17
N ASN A 76 -8.88 16.94 4.96
CA ASN A 76 -7.51 17.37 4.70
C ASN A 76 -6.42 16.42 5.25
N GLY A 77 -6.75 15.20 5.63
CA GLY A 77 -5.80 14.19 6.09
C GLY A 77 -4.96 13.57 4.96
N ILE A 78 -3.95 12.80 5.35
CA ILE A 78 -3.11 12.00 4.44
C ILE A 78 -3.55 10.54 4.51
N LEU A 79 -3.81 9.93 3.35
CA LEU A 79 -4.06 8.51 3.21
C LEU A 79 -2.87 7.83 2.57
N ILE A 80 -2.34 6.78 3.21
CA ILE A 80 -1.26 5.93 2.67
C ILE A 80 -1.87 4.63 2.18
N THR A 81 -1.46 4.16 1.01
CA THR A 81 -1.97 2.91 0.45
C THR A 81 -0.96 2.18 -0.42
N PHE A 82 -1.02 0.85 -0.34
CA PHE A 82 -0.32 -0.11 -1.19
C PHE A 82 -1.37 -0.92 -1.96
N PRO A 83 -1.76 -0.47 -3.17
CA PRO A 83 -2.98 -0.97 -3.82
C PRO A 83 -2.93 -2.42 -4.29
N SER A 84 -1.76 -3.06 -4.35
CA SER A 84 -1.62 -4.50 -4.58
C SER A 84 -2.30 -5.31 -3.48
N GLY A 85 -2.30 -4.76 -2.24
CA GLY A 85 -2.83 -5.40 -1.04
C GLY A 85 -2.01 -6.61 -0.57
N GLU A 86 -0.96 -6.93 -1.26
CA GLU A 86 -0.05 -8.04 -0.97
C GLU A 86 1.38 -7.65 -1.34
N VAL A 87 2.33 -8.21 -0.63
CA VAL A 87 3.76 -8.02 -0.91
C VAL A 87 4.11 -8.62 -2.27
N ALA A 88 4.91 -7.91 -3.04
CA ALA A 88 5.37 -8.36 -4.35
C ALA A 88 6.05 -9.73 -4.26
N THR A 89 5.75 -10.60 -5.21
CA THR A 89 6.34 -11.94 -5.32
C THR A 89 7.09 -12.06 -6.63
N SER A 90 8.24 -12.72 -6.61
CA SER A 90 8.96 -13.10 -7.82
C SER A 90 8.68 -14.56 -8.13
N SER A 91 8.25 -14.86 -9.34
CA SER A 91 8.06 -16.23 -9.81
C SER A 91 9.38 -16.92 -10.19
N LEU A 92 10.45 -16.15 -10.40
CA LEU A 92 11.78 -16.63 -10.76
C LEU A 92 12.85 -15.86 -9.97
N ILE A 93 13.95 -16.58 -9.66
CA ILE A 93 15.09 -16.08 -8.85
C ILE A 93 15.71 -14.80 -9.41
N PHE A 94 15.67 -14.64 -10.73
CA PHE A 94 16.34 -13.55 -11.46
C PHE A 94 15.41 -12.42 -11.92
N ASN A 95 14.09 -12.58 -11.79
CA ASN A 95 13.15 -11.55 -12.22
C ASN A 95 12.90 -10.51 -11.13
N GLU A 96 12.57 -9.29 -11.54
CA GLU A 96 12.04 -8.28 -10.62
C GLU A 96 10.79 -8.81 -9.92
N ALA A 97 10.62 -8.44 -8.65
CA ALA A 97 9.42 -8.81 -7.91
C ALA A 97 8.20 -8.14 -8.54
N ASN A 98 7.34 -8.95 -9.16
CA ASN A 98 6.11 -8.45 -9.75
C ASN A 98 5.02 -8.36 -8.69
N GLU A 99 4.44 -7.18 -8.57
CA GLU A 99 3.22 -6.99 -7.80
C GLU A 99 2.03 -7.60 -8.51
N ARG A 100 1.13 -8.19 -7.74
CA ARG A 100 -0.18 -8.56 -8.24
C ARG A 100 -0.92 -7.33 -8.76
N ARG A 101 -1.92 -7.56 -9.58
CA ARG A 101 -2.77 -6.49 -10.11
C ARG A 101 -3.33 -5.65 -8.97
N TRP A 102 -3.17 -4.36 -9.04
CA TRP A 102 -3.67 -3.42 -8.04
C TRP A 102 -5.19 -3.47 -7.91
N LYS A 103 -5.70 -3.36 -6.70
CA LYS A 103 -7.14 -3.48 -6.39
C LYS A 103 -7.88 -2.18 -6.69
N PRO A 104 -9.12 -2.22 -7.19
CA PRO A 104 -9.87 -1.02 -7.61
C PRO A 104 -10.36 -0.14 -6.44
N LEU A 105 -10.16 -0.56 -5.18
CA LEU A 105 -10.58 0.16 -3.99
C LEU A 105 -10.06 1.59 -3.97
N ILE A 106 -8.76 1.78 -4.23
CA ILE A 106 -8.15 3.12 -4.20
C ILE A 106 -8.69 4.01 -5.32
N GLY A 107 -8.98 3.47 -6.50
CA GLY A 107 -9.65 4.23 -7.58
C GLY A 107 -11.00 4.77 -7.14
N SER A 108 -11.76 3.98 -6.38
CA SER A 108 -13.04 4.41 -5.82
C SER A 108 -12.91 5.48 -4.72
N ILE A 109 -11.81 5.51 -3.96
CA ILE A 109 -11.54 6.58 -2.98
C ILE A 109 -11.15 7.86 -3.72
N ILE A 110 -10.27 7.77 -4.70
CA ILE A 110 -9.81 8.91 -5.51
C ILE A 110 -10.99 9.57 -6.23
N ASN A 111 -11.89 8.80 -6.84
CA ASN A 111 -13.09 9.33 -7.50
C ASN A 111 -14.06 10.07 -6.56
N LYS A 112 -13.95 9.84 -5.24
CA LYS A 112 -14.82 10.48 -4.23
C LYS A 112 -14.10 11.56 -3.42
N THR A 113 -12.85 11.86 -3.75
CA THR A 113 -12.02 12.84 -3.05
C THR A 113 -11.30 13.72 -4.07
N ASN A 114 -11.08 14.97 -3.75
CA ASN A 114 -10.27 15.88 -4.59
C ASN A 114 -8.83 15.95 -4.09
N ALA A 115 -8.25 14.81 -3.74
CA ALA A 115 -6.94 14.74 -3.14
C ALA A 115 -5.81 14.82 -4.18
N THR A 116 -4.72 15.45 -3.79
CA THR A 116 -3.45 15.35 -4.52
C THR A 116 -2.88 13.94 -4.33
N ILE A 117 -2.51 13.28 -5.42
CA ILE A 117 -1.91 11.95 -5.38
C ILE A 117 -0.40 12.08 -5.43
N ILE A 118 0.28 11.40 -4.52
CA ILE A 118 1.74 11.36 -4.42
C ILE A 118 2.18 9.92 -4.73
N PRO A 119 2.66 9.65 -5.95
CA PRO A 119 3.15 8.33 -6.30
C PRO A 119 4.56 8.12 -5.74
N VAL A 120 4.79 6.94 -5.15
CA VAL A 120 6.08 6.55 -4.56
C VAL A 120 6.50 5.19 -5.08
N ARG A 121 7.77 5.06 -5.48
CA ARG A 121 8.35 3.78 -5.86
C ARG A 121 9.43 3.36 -4.88
N PHE A 122 9.29 2.17 -4.32
CA PHE A 122 10.35 1.45 -3.64
C PHE A 122 11.13 0.59 -4.62
N PHE A 123 12.45 0.58 -4.49
CA PHE A 123 13.35 -0.24 -5.29
C PHE A 123 13.89 -1.41 -4.45
N GLY A 124 13.86 -2.59 -5.01
CA GLY A 124 14.37 -3.81 -4.38
C GLY A 124 13.32 -4.91 -4.22
N LYS A 125 13.71 -5.95 -3.51
CA LYS A 125 12.87 -7.14 -3.24
C LYS A 125 13.27 -7.81 -1.94
N ASN A 126 12.40 -8.63 -1.41
CA ASN A 126 12.68 -9.50 -0.28
C ASN A 126 13.68 -10.61 -0.63
N SER A 127 14.17 -11.33 0.37
CA SER A 127 15.11 -12.42 0.19
C SER A 127 14.54 -13.54 -0.68
N LEU A 128 15.44 -14.31 -1.30
CA LEU A 128 15.06 -15.49 -2.07
C LEU A 128 14.24 -16.48 -1.24
N LEU A 129 14.61 -16.67 0.01
CA LEU A 129 13.90 -17.55 0.94
C LEU A 129 12.44 -17.11 1.13
N PHE A 130 12.18 -15.80 1.23
CA PHE A 130 10.83 -15.25 1.34
C PHE A 130 9.98 -15.60 0.10
N HIS A 131 10.57 -15.52 -1.08
CA HIS A 131 9.89 -15.84 -2.33
C HIS A 131 9.63 -17.34 -2.47
N THR A 132 10.62 -18.19 -2.19
CA THR A 132 10.47 -19.66 -2.33
C THR A 132 9.47 -20.26 -1.34
N ILE A 133 9.51 -19.86 -0.07
CA ILE A 133 8.57 -20.34 0.95
C ILE A 133 7.15 -19.83 0.68
N GLY A 134 7.01 -18.64 0.13
CA GLY A 134 5.71 -18.08 -0.27
C GLY A 134 4.96 -18.93 -1.30
N PHE A 135 5.65 -19.76 -2.08
CA PHE A 135 5.01 -20.71 -3.00
C PHE A 135 4.48 -21.96 -2.30
N VAL A 136 5.10 -22.36 -1.18
CA VAL A 136 4.78 -23.63 -0.52
C VAL A 136 3.69 -23.44 0.54
N ASN A 137 3.77 -22.38 1.33
CA ASN A 137 2.83 -22.14 2.44
C ASN A 137 2.72 -20.67 2.84
N ASN A 138 1.52 -20.10 2.67
CA ASN A 138 1.24 -18.73 3.04
C ASN A 138 1.39 -18.42 4.55
N ASN A 139 1.17 -19.41 5.43
CA ASN A 139 1.31 -19.21 6.87
C ASN A 139 2.80 -19.10 7.28
N LEU A 140 3.66 -19.92 6.68
CA LEU A 140 5.11 -19.81 6.87
C LEU A 140 5.64 -18.47 6.35
N ARG A 141 5.08 -17.94 5.26
CA ARG A 141 5.41 -16.62 4.74
C ARG A 141 5.15 -15.51 5.75
N ARG A 142 4.11 -15.62 6.60
CA ARG A 142 3.83 -14.63 7.65
C ARG A 142 4.94 -14.56 8.71
N ILE A 143 5.48 -15.70 9.11
CA ILE A 143 6.61 -15.76 10.05
C ILE A 143 7.86 -15.10 9.44
N LEU A 144 8.03 -15.24 8.12
CA LEU A 144 9.14 -14.65 7.42
C LEU A 144 9.10 -13.12 7.32
N PHE A 145 7.94 -12.46 7.49
CA PHE A 145 7.90 -10.99 7.52
C PHE A 145 8.76 -10.41 8.64
N ILE A 146 8.71 -10.99 9.84
CA ILE A 146 9.52 -10.55 10.97
C ILE A 146 11.00 -10.79 10.67
N ARG A 147 11.34 -11.98 10.14
CA ARG A 147 12.71 -12.29 9.73
C ARG A 147 13.23 -11.34 8.66
N GLU A 148 12.42 -11.04 7.64
CA GLU A 148 12.80 -10.08 6.58
C GLU A 148 13.04 -8.68 7.16
N LEU A 149 12.22 -8.23 8.10
CA LEU A 149 12.40 -6.95 8.79
C LEU A 149 13.73 -6.93 9.58
N LEU A 150 14.04 -7.99 10.32
CA LEU A 150 15.28 -8.10 11.09
C LEU A 150 16.52 -8.19 10.20
N ASN A 151 16.45 -8.95 9.10
CA ASN A 151 17.54 -9.09 8.15
C ASN A 151 17.88 -7.78 7.41
N LYS A 152 16.96 -6.84 7.39
CA LYS A 152 17.12 -5.53 6.75
C LYS A 152 17.60 -4.43 7.71
N LYS A 153 17.88 -4.79 8.96
CA LYS A 153 18.49 -3.87 9.93
C LYS A 153 19.82 -3.35 9.39
N ASN A 154 20.03 -2.03 9.50
CA ASN A 154 21.23 -1.33 9.01
C ASN A 154 21.42 -1.35 7.48
N GLN A 155 20.39 -1.69 6.71
CA GLN A 155 20.44 -1.56 5.24
C GLN A 155 19.88 -0.22 4.79
N THR A 156 20.37 0.27 3.67
CA THR A 156 19.86 1.47 3.00
C THR A 156 18.81 1.08 1.98
N PHE A 157 17.68 1.78 2.00
CA PHE A 157 16.57 1.58 1.05
C PHE A 157 16.45 2.76 0.12
N LYS A 158 16.38 2.47 -1.18
CA LYS A 158 16.09 3.48 -2.19
C LYS A 158 14.58 3.55 -2.39
N LEU A 159 14.06 4.77 -2.30
CA LEU A 159 12.72 5.10 -2.78
C LEU A 159 12.76 6.39 -3.61
N SER A 160 11.85 6.53 -4.55
CA SER A 160 11.68 7.77 -5.32
C SER A 160 10.25 8.25 -5.21
N ILE A 161 10.09 9.56 -5.01
CA ILE A 161 8.80 10.23 -4.99
C ILE A 161 8.59 10.86 -6.37
N GLY A 162 7.54 10.45 -7.06
CA GLY A 162 7.21 10.98 -8.38
C GLY A 162 6.52 12.34 -8.33
N LYS A 163 6.27 12.91 -9.48
CA LYS A 163 5.54 14.17 -9.60
C LYS A 163 4.13 14.03 -9.04
N LYS A 164 3.71 14.98 -8.19
CA LYS A 164 2.36 15.02 -7.65
C LYS A 164 1.32 15.16 -8.78
N ILE A 165 0.20 14.45 -8.64
CA ILE A 165 -0.93 14.49 -9.55
C ILE A 165 -2.05 15.22 -8.82
N LEU A 166 -2.47 16.38 -9.34
CA LEU A 166 -3.39 17.28 -8.64
C LEU A 166 -4.82 16.72 -8.57
N SER A 167 -5.28 16.03 -9.61
CA SER A 167 -6.57 15.33 -9.62
C SER A 167 -6.67 14.42 -10.85
N LEU A 168 -7.30 13.26 -10.68
CA LEU A 168 -7.67 12.38 -11.78
C LEU A 168 -9.20 12.41 -12.06
N GLN A 169 -9.97 13.16 -11.27
CA GLN A 169 -11.43 13.23 -11.44
C GLN A 169 -11.85 13.81 -12.79
N ASN A 170 -11.12 14.79 -13.30
CA ASN A 170 -11.42 15.45 -14.56
C ASN A 170 -11.22 14.54 -15.78
N GLU A 171 -10.54 13.42 -15.64
CA GLU A 171 -10.25 12.51 -16.76
C GLU A 171 -11.39 11.52 -17.05
N ARG A 172 -12.49 11.54 -16.31
CA ARG A 172 -13.66 10.65 -16.46
C ARG A 172 -13.31 9.15 -16.49
N LEU A 173 -12.23 8.77 -15.79
CA LEU A 173 -11.78 7.40 -15.71
C LEU A 173 -12.63 6.60 -14.71
N ASN A 174 -12.91 5.35 -15.01
CA ASN A 174 -13.48 4.43 -14.03
C ASN A 174 -12.43 4.00 -12.99
N ASN A 175 -12.89 3.41 -11.88
CA ASN A 175 -12.01 3.03 -10.76
C ASN A 175 -10.84 2.13 -11.21
N ARG A 176 -11.06 1.28 -12.19
CA ARG A 176 -10.04 0.36 -12.68
C ARG A 176 -8.99 1.08 -13.52
N GLN A 177 -9.40 1.96 -14.41
CA GLN A 177 -8.53 2.76 -15.25
C GLN A 177 -7.63 3.69 -14.41
N ILE A 178 -8.18 4.30 -13.34
CA ILE A 178 -7.39 5.10 -12.41
C ILE A 178 -6.25 4.26 -11.81
N VAL A 179 -6.57 3.08 -11.32
CA VAL A 179 -5.61 2.22 -10.65
C VAL A 179 -4.53 1.71 -11.62
N ASP A 180 -4.91 1.32 -12.83
CA ASP A 180 -3.96 0.86 -13.86
C ASP A 180 -3.03 2.01 -14.29
N LYS A 181 -3.56 3.24 -14.43
CA LYS A 181 -2.76 4.45 -14.70
C LYS A 181 -1.78 4.74 -13.57
N LEU A 182 -2.23 4.71 -12.31
CA LEU A 182 -1.37 4.95 -11.15
C LEU A 182 -0.27 3.90 -11.04
N ARG A 183 -0.60 2.62 -11.27
CA ARG A 183 0.40 1.56 -11.29
C ARG A 183 1.48 1.81 -12.34
N SER A 184 1.07 2.20 -13.56
CA SER A 184 2.00 2.55 -14.63
C SER A 184 2.91 3.72 -14.24
N ILE A 185 2.34 4.77 -13.62
CA ILE A 185 3.13 5.92 -13.15
C ILE A 185 4.15 5.47 -12.11
N VAL A 186 3.74 4.73 -11.07
CA VAL A 186 4.63 4.30 -9.99
C VAL A 186 5.76 3.41 -10.51
N VAL A 187 5.46 2.45 -11.39
CA VAL A 187 6.48 1.53 -11.96
C VAL A 187 7.51 2.26 -12.82
N ASN A 188 7.15 3.39 -13.43
CA ASN A 188 8.03 4.16 -14.31
C ASN A 188 8.76 5.33 -13.60
N ILE A 189 8.63 5.48 -12.28
CA ILE A 189 9.47 6.42 -11.51
C ILE A 189 10.90 5.89 -11.48
N ASN A 190 11.88 6.70 -11.80
CA ASN A 190 13.32 6.38 -11.78
C ASN A 190 14.00 6.77 -10.46
#